data_605cf7413156e9f7e6517b730f3a8cd0
#
_entry.id   605cf7413156e9f7e6517b730f3a8cd0
#
_cell.length_a   1.000
_cell.length_b   1.000
_cell.length_c   1.000
_cell.angle_alpha   90.00
_cell.angle_beta   90.00
_cell.angle_gamma   90.00
#
_symmetry.space_group_name_H-M   'P 1'
#
loop_
_entity.id
_entity.type
_entity.pdbx_description
1 polymer ?
#
loop_
_entity_poly.entity_id
_entity_poly.type
_entity_poly.pdbx_seq_one_letter_code
_entity_poly.pdbx_strand_id
1 'polypeptide(L)'
;MAEVENSKDLESVLWGGANILRSKMDANEYKDYLLGIVFYKYLSDSFLIKAYDLCYDEKPESLEIALEAYKEAIADGDEDFIKQLKDACHYIIEPELTYTHFADLARNNSFNREDLQRAFNNIEQSGDEFADLFTDIDLYSNRLGIGDQKQSDTVSDLIKEIDKADLLNTDADVLGNAYEILIGKFASETGKKAGEFYTPQAVSKILTKIAITGQEDKMGLSVYDPCCGSGSLLLNAKKYAKHTEHIKYYGQELMASTYNLARMNMFLHGVNPDNQKLRHGDTLDADWPTDEETDFNMVLMNPPYSAKWSAAKGFLQDERFSDYGVLAPKSKADYAFLLHGLYHLKSNGTMAIVLPHGVLFRGAAEGKIREKLLRSGNIYAVIGLPANLFYNTAIPTCIIVLKKHRDGRDVLFIDASKKFKKGKKQNEMEDEHINSILELYNKRETVDKESFLATFEDIEKNDFNLNIPRYVDNFEKEPDVDIDALLVDMKKTDEEIKQTETEFLSLLSELTSDYENIRKSLSNLIDSFKG
;
A
#
# COMPACT_ATOMS: atom_id res chain seq x y z
N MET A 1 -10.55 21.00 -9.11
CA MET A 1 -9.69 21.86 -8.25
C MET A 1 -10.17 21.84 -6.79
N ALA A 2 -11.47 21.96 -6.50
CA ALA A 2 -12.00 21.84 -5.12
C ALA A 2 -11.75 20.47 -4.47
N GLU A 3 -11.89 19.37 -5.19
CA GLU A 3 -11.61 18.01 -4.66
C GLU A 3 -10.12 17.80 -4.29
N VAL A 4 -9.19 18.42 -5.02
CA VAL A 4 -7.76 18.33 -4.74
C VAL A 4 -7.36 19.22 -3.55
N GLU A 5 -8.05 20.32 -3.33
CA GLU A 5 -7.88 21.18 -2.17
C GLU A 5 -8.41 20.49 -0.89
N ASN A 6 -9.62 19.95 -0.90
CA ASN A 6 -10.19 19.19 0.21
C ASN A 6 -9.34 17.98 0.62
N SER A 7 -8.78 17.25 -0.35
CA SER A 7 -7.91 16.11 -0.08
C SER A 7 -6.61 16.51 0.64
N LYS A 8 -6.01 17.66 0.28
CA LYS A 8 -4.77 18.14 0.92
C LYS A 8 -5.01 18.67 2.33
N ASP A 9 -6.14 19.31 2.55
CA ASP A 9 -6.50 19.80 3.87
C ASP A 9 -6.80 18.63 4.83
N LEU A 10 -7.52 17.62 4.36
CA LEU A 10 -7.76 16.39 5.11
C LEU A 10 -6.43 15.66 5.43
N GLU A 11 -5.56 15.50 4.45
CA GLU A 11 -4.24 14.90 4.64
C GLU A 11 -3.41 15.67 5.69
N SER A 12 -3.46 16.98 5.69
CA SER A 12 -2.75 17.85 6.64
C SER A 12 -3.26 17.66 8.07
N VAL A 13 -4.58 17.60 8.25
CA VAL A 13 -5.22 17.37 9.56
C VAL A 13 -4.85 16.00 10.11
N LEU A 14 -4.98 14.96 9.29
CA LEU A 14 -4.66 13.60 9.69
C LEU A 14 -3.16 13.46 10.03
N TRP A 15 -2.29 14.17 9.31
CA TRP A 15 -0.85 14.22 9.63
C TRP A 15 -0.56 15.03 10.90
N GLY A 16 -1.38 16.03 11.22
CA GLY A 16 -1.35 16.74 12.51
C GLY A 16 -1.53 15.79 13.68
N GLY A 17 -2.49 14.86 13.59
CA GLY A 17 -2.69 13.79 14.58
C GLY A 17 -1.45 12.90 14.77
N ALA A 18 -0.77 12.53 13.67
CA ALA A 18 0.49 11.78 13.75
C ALA A 18 1.57 12.53 14.54
N ASN A 19 1.66 13.86 14.42
CA ASN A 19 2.65 14.67 15.14
C ASN A 19 2.42 14.69 16.66
N ILE A 20 1.18 14.57 17.13
CA ILE A 20 0.86 14.45 18.58
C ILE A 20 1.46 13.16 19.14
N LEU A 21 1.39 12.06 18.41
CA LEU A 21 1.83 10.74 18.87
C LEU A 21 3.33 10.47 18.61
N ARG A 22 3.92 11.08 17.58
CA ARG A 22 5.32 10.85 17.16
C ARG A 22 6.36 11.10 18.24
N SER A 23 6.10 12.01 19.18
CA SER A 23 6.98 12.28 20.32
C SER A 23 6.89 11.23 21.42
N LYS A 24 5.93 10.30 21.35
CA LYS A 24 5.55 9.36 22.41
C LYS A 24 5.78 7.90 22.03
N MET A 25 5.68 7.55 20.75
CA MET A 25 5.78 6.17 20.27
C MET A 25 6.28 6.11 18.82
N ASP A 26 6.72 4.93 18.39
CA ASP A 26 7.23 4.70 17.04
C ASP A 26 6.10 4.66 15.99
N ALA A 27 6.46 4.91 14.71
CA ALA A 27 5.51 4.93 13.59
C ALA A 27 4.70 3.63 13.44
N ASN A 28 5.29 2.49 13.78
CA ASN A 28 4.59 1.19 13.78
C ASN A 28 3.42 1.12 14.78
N GLU A 29 3.46 1.93 15.81
CA GLU A 29 2.49 1.94 16.89
C GLU A 29 1.49 3.07 16.73
N TYR A 30 1.95 4.31 16.53
CA TYR A 30 1.01 5.42 16.45
C TYR A 30 0.09 5.37 15.21
N LYS A 31 0.50 4.65 14.16
CA LYS A 31 -0.37 4.46 12.99
C LYS A 31 -1.70 3.78 13.36
N ASP A 32 -1.66 2.76 14.24
CA ASP A 32 -2.85 2.01 14.61
C ASP A 32 -3.82 2.90 15.41
N TYR A 33 -3.30 3.71 16.34
CA TYR A 33 -4.13 4.71 17.05
C TYR A 33 -4.76 5.73 16.10
N LEU A 34 -3.95 6.34 15.23
CA LEU A 34 -4.44 7.38 14.34
C LEU A 34 -5.47 6.83 13.36
N LEU A 35 -5.12 5.73 12.67
CA LEU A 35 -5.98 5.14 11.66
C LEU A 35 -7.29 4.60 12.26
N GLY A 36 -7.23 3.99 13.46
CA GLY A 36 -8.42 3.50 14.13
C GLY A 36 -9.34 4.61 14.63
N ILE A 37 -8.80 5.72 15.18
CA ILE A 37 -9.62 6.85 15.62
C ILE A 37 -10.25 7.58 14.42
N VAL A 38 -9.52 7.74 13.32
CA VAL A 38 -10.07 8.28 12.05
C VAL A 38 -11.19 7.38 11.54
N PHE A 39 -10.99 6.07 11.58
CA PHE A 39 -12.03 5.13 11.19
C PHE A 39 -13.26 5.20 12.09
N TYR A 40 -13.07 5.30 13.40
CA TYR A 40 -14.19 5.49 14.32
C TYR A 40 -14.95 6.80 14.06
N LYS A 41 -14.23 7.91 13.79
CA LYS A 41 -14.88 9.16 13.38
C LYS A 41 -15.73 8.95 12.13
N TYR A 42 -15.21 8.29 11.12
CA TYR A 42 -15.95 7.97 9.90
C TYR A 42 -17.24 7.19 10.19
N LEU A 43 -17.15 6.12 11.00
CA LEU A 43 -18.33 5.34 11.37
C LEU A 43 -19.37 6.21 12.09
N SER A 44 -18.94 7.01 13.07
CA SER A 44 -19.81 7.87 13.86
C SER A 44 -20.46 8.97 13.01
N ASP A 45 -19.69 9.65 12.17
CA ASP A 45 -20.21 10.75 11.35
C ASP A 45 -21.18 10.20 10.28
N SER A 46 -20.82 9.09 9.61
CA SER A 46 -21.69 8.42 8.64
C SER A 46 -23.01 7.94 9.29
N PHE A 47 -22.92 7.44 10.51
CA PHE A 47 -24.08 7.02 11.29
C PHE A 47 -25.03 8.19 11.59
N LEU A 48 -24.51 9.33 12.06
CA LEU A 48 -25.31 10.52 12.34
C LEU A 48 -25.93 11.11 11.08
N ILE A 49 -25.20 11.14 9.97
CA ILE A 49 -25.72 11.58 8.67
C ILE A 49 -26.89 10.69 8.25
N LYS A 50 -26.74 9.37 8.38
CA LYS A 50 -27.80 8.42 8.04
C LYS A 50 -29.00 8.50 8.98
N ALA A 51 -28.78 8.70 10.28
CA ALA A 51 -29.85 8.92 11.23
C ALA A 51 -30.68 10.18 10.88
N TYR A 52 -30.01 11.27 10.52
CA TYR A 52 -30.66 12.50 10.11
C TYR A 52 -31.43 12.34 8.79
N ASP A 53 -30.84 11.69 7.80
CA ASP A 53 -31.47 11.36 6.50
C ASP A 53 -32.78 10.57 6.69
N LEU A 54 -32.79 9.59 7.60
CA LEU A 54 -33.99 8.82 7.93
C LEU A 54 -35.09 9.65 8.60
N CYS A 55 -34.72 10.71 9.34
CA CYS A 55 -35.70 11.61 9.98
C CYS A 55 -36.26 12.66 9.02
N TYR A 56 -35.45 13.22 8.12
CA TYR A 56 -35.76 14.43 7.38
C TYR A 56 -35.66 14.31 5.86
N ASP A 57 -35.17 13.15 5.32
CA ASP A 57 -34.92 12.94 3.89
C ASP A 57 -34.00 14.00 3.27
N GLU A 58 -33.03 14.49 4.08
CA GLU A 58 -32.05 15.51 3.68
C GLU A 58 -30.72 15.34 4.44
N LYS A 59 -29.67 16.04 4.00
CA LYS A 59 -28.40 16.10 4.72
C LYS A 59 -28.45 17.14 5.84
N PRO A 60 -27.82 16.88 7.01
CA PRO A 60 -27.73 17.85 8.08
C PRO A 60 -26.82 19.04 7.71
N GLU A 61 -27.07 20.21 8.26
CA GLU A 61 -26.18 21.38 8.14
C GLU A 61 -24.90 21.20 8.96
N SER A 62 -24.95 20.47 10.08
CA SER A 62 -23.80 20.08 10.90
C SER A 62 -24.04 18.77 11.64
N LEU A 63 -22.95 18.14 12.12
CA LEU A 63 -23.03 16.89 12.88
C LEU A 63 -23.64 17.10 14.28
N GLU A 64 -23.52 18.29 14.85
CA GLU A 64 -24.19 18.64 16.11
C GLU A 64 -25.71 18.63 15.95
N ILE A 65 -26.23 19.19 14.84
CA ILE A 65 -27.66 19.16 14.51
C ILE A 65 -28.13 17.72 14.31
N ALA A 66 -27.33 16.90 13.61
CA ALA A 66 -27.65 15.51 13.40
C ALA A 66 -27.67 14.71 14.72
N LEU A 67 -26.76 15.01 15.65
CA LEU A 67 -26.73 14.38 16.97
C LEU A 67 -27.96 14.73 17.80
N GLU A 68 -28.39 15.99 17.81
CA GLU A 68 -29.61 16.41 18.54
C GLU A 68 -30.86 15.74 17.94
N ALA A 69 -31.02 15.74 16.63
CA ALA A 69 -32.12 15.05 15.95
C ALA A 69 -32.13 13.53 16.28
N TYR A 70 -30.95 12.90 16.32
CA TYR A 70 -30.84 11.50 16.72
C TYR A 70 -31.24 11.24 18.18
N LYS A 71 -30.84 12.13 19.11
CA LYS A 71 -31.29 12.08 20.53
C LYS A 71 -32.81 12.19 20.68
N GLU A 72 -33.44 13.11 19.93
CA GLU A 72 -34.88 13.28 19.92
C GLU A 72 -35.58 12.02 19.42
N ALA A 73 -35.13 11.47 18.28
CA ALA A 73 -35.72 10.26 17.70
C ALA A 73 -35.62 9.01 18.63
N ILE A 74 -34.50 8.87 19.37
CA ILE A 74 -34.39 7.81 20.39
C ILE A 74 -35.31 8.07 21.58
N ALA A 75 -35.41 9.31 22.05
CA ALA A 75 -36.26 9.68 23.21
C ALA A 75 -37.74 9.41 22.95
N ASP A 76 -38.19 9.54 21.71
CA ASP A 76 -39.53 9.19 21.26
C ASP A 76 -39.82 7.69 21.25
N GLY A 77 -38.81 6.85 21.38
CA GLY A 77 -38.91 5.39 21.47
C GLY A 77 -39.38 4.72 20.18
N ASP A 78 -39.04 5.28 19.03
CA ASP A 78 -39.38 4.73 17.71
C ASP A 78 -38.51 3.48 17.38
N GLU A 79 -39.07 2.30 17.66
CA GLU A 79 -38.42 1.01 17.39
C GLU A 79 -38.18 0.78 15.87
N ASP A 80 -39.07 1.30 15.02
CA ASP A 80 -38.94 1.16 13.56
C ASP A 80 -37.78 2.00 13.04
N PHE A 81 -37.58 3.20 13.58
CA PHE A 81 -36.42 4.05 13.28
C PHE A 81 -35.10 3.34 13.63
N ILE A 82 -34.99 2.81 14.87
CA ILE A 82 -33.78 2.09 15.30
C ILE A 82 -33.51 0.89 14.43
N LYS A 83 -34.54 0.14 14.03
CA LYS A 83 -34.39 -0.99 13.14
C LYS A 83 -33.91 -0.58 11.74
N GLN A 84 -34.51 0.46 11.14
CA GLN A 84 -34.07 0.96 9.83
C GLN A 84 -32.63 1.47 9.87
N LEU A 85 -32.23 2.15 10.95
CA LEU A 85 -30.89 2.65 11.14
C LEU A 85 -29.87 1.50 11.27
N LYS A 86 -30.23 0.45 12.04
CA LYS A 86 -29.42 -0.77 12.17
C LYS A 86 -29.29 -1.52 10.84
N ASP A 87 -30.38 -1.64 10.09
CA ASP A 87 -30.38 -2.30 8.79
C ASP A 87 -29.51 -1.52 7.77
N ALA A 88 -29.47 -0.19 7.88
CA ALA A 88 -28.70 0.66 6.98
C ALA A 88 -27.20 0.74 7.34
N CYS A 89 -26.87 0.79 8.63
CA CYS A 89 -25.49 0.99 9.10
C CYS A 89 -24.80 -0.32 9.55
N HIS A 90 -25.57 -1.38 9.87
CA HIS A 90 -25.12 -2.64 10.49
C HIS A 90 -24.67 -2.51 11.96
N TYR A 91 -24.65 -1.32 12.52
CA TYR A 91 -24.33 -1.01 13.93
C TYR A 91 -25.21 0.10 14.46
N ILE A 92 -25.23 0.26 15.79
CA ILE A 92 -25.86 1.37 16.48
C ILE A 92 -24.85 1.99 17.42
N ILE A 93 -24.76 3.32 17.45
CA ILE A 93 -23.91 4.09 18.36
C ILE A 93 -24.81 4.85 19.32
N GLU A 94 -24.63 4.66 20.63
CA GLU A 94 -25.33 5.48 21.62
C GLU A 94 -24.94 6.96 21.47
N PRO A 95 -25.85 7.94 21.69
CA PRO A 95 -25.56 9.38 21.54
C PRO A 95 -24.28 9.83 22.28
N GLU A 96 -24.06 9.31 23.48
CA GLU A 96 -22.92 9.60 24.35
C GLU A 96 -21.62 8.99 23.86
N LEU A 97 -21.69 8.05 22.92
CA LEU A 97 -20.52 7.38 22.32
C LEU A 97 -20.18 7.94 20.94
N THR A 98 -20.96 8.89 20.41
CA THR A 98 -20.63 9.47 19.09
C THR A 98 -19.35 10.29 19.12
N TYR A 99 -18.64 10.33 17.98
CA TYR A 99 -17.40 11.11 17.87
C TYR A 99 -17.68 12.62 18.09
N THR A 100 -18.81 13.14 17.59
CA THR A 100 -19.25 14.52 17.80
C THR A 100 -19.39 14.84 19.28
N HIS A 101 -19.95 13.93 20.09
CA HIS A 101 -20.01 14.08 21.54
C HIS A 101 -18.62 14.07 22.18
N PHE A 102 -17.73 13.16 21.75
CA PHE A 102 -16.34 13.12 22.23
C PHE A 102 -15.56 14.40 21.90
N ALA A 103 -15.76 14.96 20.71
CA ALA A 103 -15.14 16.22 20.33
C ALA A 103 -15.60 17.37 21.23
N ASP A 104 -16.88 17.41 21.61
CA ASP A 104 -17.39 18.40 22.56
C ASP A 104 -16.80 18.22 23.96
N LEU A 105 -16.78 16.98 24.49
CA LEU A 105 -16.12 16.68 25.77
C LEU A 105 -14.62 17.04 25.74
N ALA A 106 -13.93 16.78 24.64
CA ALA A 106 -12.52 17.10 24.48
C ALA A 106 -12.28 18.62 24.47
N ARG A 107 -13.12 19.39 23.76
CA ARG A 107 -13.08 20.88 23.79
C ARG A 107 -13.28 21.45 25.20
N ASN A 108 -14.15 20.81 26.01
CA ASN A 108 -14.45 21.19 27.37
C ASN A 108 -13.51 20.59 28.43
N ASN A 109 -12.45 19.86 28.01
CA ASN A 109 -11.49 19.15 28.88
C ASN A 109 -12.14 18.16 29.87
N SER A 110 -13.23 17.53 29.47
CA SER A 110 -14.00 16.54 30.24
C SER A 110 -14.02 15.14 29.61
N PHE A 111 -13.28 14.95 28.51
CA PHE A 111 -13.17 13.67 27.82
C PHE A 111 -12.43 12.63 28.67
N ASN A 112 -12.97 11.40 28.69
CA ASN A 112 -12.33 10.23 29.30
C ASN A 112 -12.09 9.14 28.25
N ARG A 113 -10.87 8.57 28.20
CA ARG A 113 -10.53 7.46 27.30
C ARG A 113 -11.41 6.21 27.47
N GLU A 114 -11.97 6.00 28.66
CA GLU A 114 -12.89 4.88 28.94
C GLU A 114 -14.15 4.92 28.08
N ASP A 115 -14.64 6.12 27.77
CA ASP A 115 -15.80 6.29 26.89
C ASP A 115 -15.48 5.90 25.45
N LEU A 116 -14.28 6.23 24.97
CA LEU A 116 -13.82 5.77 23.66
C LEU A 116 -13.61 4.24 23.62
N GLN A 117 -13.12 3.64 24.71
CA GLN A 117 -13.02 2.18 24.80
C GLN A 117 -14.41 1.50 24.75
N ARG A 118 -15.40 2.09 25.44
CA ARG A 118 -16.79 1.62 25.35
C ARG A 118 -17.33 1.73 23.93
N ALA A 119 -17.00 2.82 23.25
CA ALA A 119 -17.40 3.04 21.87
C ALA A 119 -16.81 2.00 20.91
N PHE A 120 -15.52 1.67 21.05
CA PHE A 120 -14.88 0.59 20.29
C PHE A 120 -15.56 -0.75 20.56
N ASN A 121 -15.75 -1.10 21.82
CA ASN A 121 -16.43 -2.35 22.20
C ASN A 121 -17.87 -2.41 21.65
N ASN A 122 -18.58 -1.28 21.63
CA ASN A 122 -19.93 -1.22 21.08
C ASN A 122 -19.95 -1.57 19.58
N ILE A 123 -19.02 -1.02 18.80
CA ILE A 123 -18.90 -1.36 17.38
C ILE A 123 -18.51 -2.82 17.19
N GLU A 124 -17.48 -3.31 17.91
CA GLU A 124 -17.00 -4.70 17.79
C GLU A 124 -18.07 -5.74 18.13
N GLN A 125 -19.02 -5.40 18.99
CA GLN A 125 -20.14 -6.27 19.37
C GLN A 125 -21.34 -6.17 18.42
N SER A 126 -21.33 -5.28 17.45
CA SER A 126 -22.48 -5.06 16.55
C SER A 126 -22.64 -6.17 15.51
N GLY A 127 -21.56 -6.84 15.10
CA GLY A 127 -21.57 -7.94 14.14
C GLY A 127 -20.19 -8.55 13.93
N ASP A 128 -20.14 -9.74 13.35
CA ASP A 128 -18.88 -10.46 13.08
C ASP A 128 -17.96 -9.66 12.15
N GLU A 129 -18.53 -8.85 11.26
CA GLU A 129 -17.80 -7.95 10.36
C GLU A 129 -17.02 -6.85 11.09
N PHE A 130 -17.35 -6.55 12.34
CA PHE A 130 -16.68 -5.54 13.18
C PHE A 130 -15.82 -6.16 14.29
N ALA A 131 -15.89 -7.47 14.51
CA ALA A 131 -15.18 -8.13 15.59
C ALA A 131 -13.67 -7.85 15.53
N ASP A 132 -13.06 -7.54 16.68
CA ASP A 132 -11.62 -7.32 16.87
C ASP A 132 -10.99 -6.18 16.05
N LEU A 133 -11.78 -5.23 15.50
CA LEU A 133 -11.28 -4.15 14.66
C LEU A 133 -10.32 -3.19 15.38
N PHE A 134 -10.56 -2.93 16.66
CA PHE A 134 -9.81 -1.96 17.46
C PHE A 134 -8.82 -2.59 18.44
N THR A 135 -8.59 -3.90 18.39
CA THR A 135 -7.73 -4.63 19.33
C THR A 135 -6.27 -4.18 19.34
N ASP A 136 -5.79 -3.59 18.26
CA ASP A 136 -4.43 -3.06 18.15
C ASP A 136 -4.26 -1.67 18.80
N ILE A 137 -5.35 -1.07 19.36
CA ILE A 137 -5.38 0.24 19.98
C ILE A 137 -5.50 0.11 21.50
N ASP A 138 -4.36 0.16 22.20
CA ASP A 138 -4.32 0.10 23.67
C ASP A 138 -4.44 1.51 24.28
N LEU A 139 -5.66 1.94 24.59
CA LEU A 139 -5.94 3.25 25.22
C LEU A 139 -5.38 3.38 26.65
N TYR A 140 -4.93 2.26 27.27
CA TYR A 140 -4.34 2.21 28.59
C TYR A 140 -2.81 2.17 28.57
N SER A 141 -2.21 2.24 27.38
CA SER A 141 -0.76 2.18 27.21
C SER A 141 -0.05 3.36 27.90
N ASN A 142 0.99 3.04 28.67
CA ASN A 142 1.87 4.05 29.30
C ASN A 142 2.58 4.96 28.27
N ARG A 143 2.58 4.60 27.00
CA ARG A 143 3.14 5.40 25.92
C ARG A 143 2.28 6.64 25.62
N LEU A 144 0.98 6.57 25.80
CA LEU A 144 0.10 7.74 25.72
C LEU A 144 0.39 8.74 26.86
N GLY A 145 0.85 8.24 28.02
CA GLY A 145 1.17 9.02 29.20
C GLY A 145 1.11 8.16 30.45
N ILE A 146 1.80 8.59 31.52
CA ILE A 146 1.76 7.85 32.79
C ILE A 146 0.56 8.31 33.61
N GLY A 147 -0.37 7.41 33.84
CA GLY A 147 -1.62 7.61 34.60
C GLY A 147 -2.80 8.06 33.73
N ASP A 148 -3.99 7.80 34.24
CA ASP A 148 -5.27 7.89 33.54
C ASP A 148 -5.53 9.27 32.92
N GLN A 149 -5.24 10.33 33.65
CA GLN A 149 -5.45 11.69 33.16
C GLN A 149 -4.58 12.00 31.94
N LYS A 150 -3.26 11.68 31.97
CA LYS A 150 -2.37 11.97 30.85
C LYS A 150 -2.67 11.13 29.61
N GLN A 151 -3.17 9.90 29.79
CA GLN A 151 -3.64 9.06 28.69
C GLN A 151 -4.88 9.67 28.07
N SER A 152 -5.88 10.08 28.89
CA SER A 152 -7.08 10.78 28.42
C SER A 152 -6.76 12.11 27.73
N ASP A 153 -5.83 12.91 28.28
CA ASP A 153 -5.38 14.18 27.68
C ASP A 153 -4.80 13.95 26.27
N THR A 154 -3.95 12.94 26.12
CA THR A 154 -3.33 12.63 24.81
C THR A 154 -4.35 12.21 23.79
N VAL A 155 -5.31 11.36 24.16
CA VAL A 155 -6.39 10.93 23.26
C VAL A 155 -7.33 12.09 22.97
N SER A 156 -7.62 12.96 23.96
CA SER A 156 -8.40 14.17 23.79
C SER A 156 -7.77 15.13 22.77
N ASP A 157 -6.46 15.32 22.83
CA ASP A 157 -5.75 16.18 21.86
C ASP A 157 -5.80 15.59 20.45
N LEU A 158 -5.72 14.27 20.33
CA LEU A 158 -5.84 13.58 19.05
C LEU A 158 -7.27 13.71 18.48
N ILE A 159 -8.31 13.57 19.33
CA ILE A 159 -9.70 13.77 18.94
C ILE A 159 -9.90 15.22 18.43
N LYS A 160 -9.41 16.24 19.17
CA LYS A 160 -9.51 17.64 18.75
C LYS A 160 -8.81 17.92 17.40
N GLU A 161 -7.68 17.27 17.16
CA GLU A 161 -6.96 17.45 15.89
C GLU A 161 -7.73 16.82 14.72
N ILE A 162 -8.19 15.58 14.88
CA ILE A 162 -8.94 14.85 13.84
C ILE A 162 -10.32 15.47 13.62
N ASP A 163 -10.92 16.11 14.63
CA ASP A 163 -12.22 16.81 14.52
C ASP A 163 -12.21 17.96 13.51
N LYS A 164 -11.06 18.52 13.21
CA LYS A 164 -10.89 19.53 12.15
C LYS A 164 -11.17 18.99 10.73
N ALA A 165 -11.19 17.67 10.57
CA ALA A 165 -11.53 17.04 9.30
C ALA A 165 -13.05 17.07 9.09
N ASP A 166 -13.50 17.81 8.08
CA ASP A 166 -14.92 17.85 7.68
C ASP A 166 -15.27 16.62 6.84
N LEU A 167 -15.83 15.59 7.48
CA LEU A 167 -16.29 14.39 6.79
C LEU A 167 -17.74 14.51 6.28
N LEU A 168 -18.50 15.47 6.76
CA LEU A 168 -19.88 15.74 6.33
C LEU A 168 -19.95 16.09 4.84
N ASN A 169 -19.01 16.92 4.38
CA ASN A 169 -18.92 17.39 2.99
C ASN A 169 -17.84 16.67 2.17
N THR A 170 -17.26 15.61 2.73
CA THR A 170 -16.20 14.84 2.06
C THR A 170 -16.80 13.58 1.43
N ASP A 171 -16.53 13.36 0.15
CA ASP A 171 -16.89 12.12 -0.55
C ASP A 171 -16.14 10.95 0.07
N ALA A 172 -16.80 9.79 0.19
CA ALA A 172 -16.19 8.56 0.71
C ALA A 172 -14.90 8.17 -0.04
N ASP A 173 -14.87 8.36 -1.37
CA ASP A 173 -13.69 8.09 -2.17
C ASP A 173 -12.53 9.05 -1.83
N VAL A 174 -12.82 10.31 -1.45
CA VAL A 174 -11.78 11.28 -1.03
C VAL A 174 -11.20 10.89 0.33
N LEU A 175 -12.04 10.49 1.28
CA LEU A 175 -11.58 10.02 2.59
C LEU A 175 -10.77 8.73 2.46
N GLY A 176 -11.27 7.75 1.71
CA GLY A 176 -10.56 6.51 1.44
C GLY A 176 -9.19 6.75 0.80
N ASN A 177 -9.11 7.65 -0.18
CA ASN A 177 -7.83 8.03 -0.79
C ASN A 177 -6.88 8.72 0.20
N ALA A 178 -7.38 9.61 1.07
CA ALA A 178 -6.57 10.24 2.11
C ALA A 178 -6.03 9.21 3.12
N TYR A 179 -6.86 8.23 3.48
CA TYR A 179 -6.47 7.12 4.35
C TYR A 179 -5.38 6.25 3.69
N GLU A 180 -5.51 5.93 2.41
CA GLU A 180 -4.46 5.22 1.64
C GLU A 180 -3.14 5.99 1.58
N ILE A 181 -3.19 7.32 1.41
CA ILE A 181 -2.00 8.18 1.44
C ILE A 181 -1.30 8.10 2.81
N LEU A 182 -2.07 8.12 3.91
CA LEU A 182 -1.50 7.94 5.26
C LEU A 182 -0.85 6.58 5.43
N ILE A 183 -1.53 5.51 5.01
CA ILE A 183 -0.96 4.15 5.01
C ILE A 183 0.38 4.13 4.27
N GLY A 184 0.45 4.72 3.07
CA GLY A 184 1.68 4.84 2.28
C GLY A 184 2.78 5.63 2.99
N LYS A 185 2.45 6.75 3.64
CA LYS A 185 3.39 7.54 4.44
C LYS A 185 3.94 6.75 5.64
N PHE A 186 3.07 6.06 6.37
CA PHE A 186 3.50 5.21 7.49
C PHE A 186 4.37 4.05 7.01
N ALA A 187 4.06 3.44 5.88
CA ALA A 187 4.91 2.42 5.26
C ALA A 187 6.33 2.95 5.01
N SER A 188 6.47 4.21 4.60
CA SER A 188 7.78 4.85 4.38
C SER A 188 8.57 5.13 5.67
N GLU A 189 7.89 5.36 6.80
CA GLU A 189 8.50 5.68 8.09
C GLU A 189 8.84 4.44 8.94
N THR A 190 8.09 3.37 8.79
CA THR A 190 8.21 2.17 9.64
C THR A 190 9.45 1.33 9.40
N GLY A 191 10.23 1.59 8.32
CA GLY A 191 11.46 0.85 8.02
C GLY A 191 11.28 -0.65 7.76
N LYS A 192 10.04 -1.16 7.67
CA LYS A 192 9.75 -2.57 7.33
C LYS A 192 10.28 -2.89 5.94
N LYS A 193 10.59 -4.17 5.69
CA LYS A 193 11.10 -4.64 4.40
C LYS A 193 10.11 -4.31 3.28
N ALA A 194 10.66 -4.07 2.10
CA ALA A 194 9.88 -3.72 0.92
C ALA A 194 8.72 -4.69 0.65
N GLY A 195 7.57 -4.12 0.37
CA GLY A 195 6.39 -4.88 -0.03
C GLY A 195 5.56 -5.49 1.10
N GLU A 196 6.04 -5.48 2.36
CA GLU A 196 5.32 -6.14 3.46
C GLU A 196 4.04 -5.42 3.92
N PHE A 197 3.82 -4.18 3.51
CA PHE A 197 2.71 -3.40 4.05
C PHE A 197 1.94 -2.57 3.01
N TYR A 198 2.59 -2.10 1.95
CA TYR A 198 1.98 -1.20 0.98
C TYR A 198 2.61 -1.33 -0.41
N THR A 199 1.79 -1.40 -1.43
CA THR A 199 2.22 -1.41 -2.84
C THR A 199 2.15 0.01 -3.41
N PRO A 200 3.24 0.55 -4.02
CA PRO A 200 3.21 1.86 -4.64
C PRO A 200 2.05 1.98 -5.64
N GLN A 201 1.33 3.11 -5.61
CA GLN A 201 0.13 3.33 -6.42
C GLN A 201 0.36 3.13 -7.92
N ALA A 202 1.51 3.53 -8.44
CA ALA A 202 1.85 3.31 -9.85
C ALA A 202 1.91 1.81 -10.22
N VAL A 203 2.51 0.99 -9.35
CA VAL A 203 2.59 -0.47 -9.54
C VAL A 203 1.20 -1.09 -9.42
N SER A 204 0.43 -0.68 -8.41
CA SER A 204 -0.94 -1.14 -8.20
C SER A 204 -1.84 -0.81 -9.41
N LYS A 205 -1.70 0.38 -10.00
CA LYS A 205 -2.38 0.75 -11.26
C LYS A 205 -2.01 -0.19 -12.41
N ILE A 206 -0.72 -0.49 -12.60
CA ILE A 206 -0.27 -1.38 -13.68
C ILE A 206 -0.85 -2.79 -13.50
N LEU A 207 -0.71 -3.36 -12.29
CA LEU A 207 -1.23 -4.70 -11.98
C LEU A 207 -2.73 -4.79 -12.27
N THR A 208 -3.49 -3.84 -11.74
CA THR A 208 -4.96 -3.83 -11.87
C THR A 208 -5.40 -3.65 -13.31
N LYS A 209 -4.82 -2.68 -14.05
CA LYS A 209 -5.17 -2.46 -15.45
C LYS A 209 -4.84 -3.64 -16.35
N ILE A 210 -3.71 -4.33 -16.09
CA ILE A 210 -3.36 -5.57 -16.80
C ILE A 210 -4.39 -6.67 -16.50
N ALA A 211 -4.72 -6.87 -15.23
CA ALA A 211 -5.58 -7.97 -14.83
C ALA A 211 -7.05 -7.78 -15.22
N ILE A 212 -7.55 -6.54 -15.25
CA ILE A 212 -8.93 -6.23 -15.63
C ILE A 212 -9.16 -6.17 -17.14
N THR A 213 -8.09 -6.03 -17.95
CA THR A 213 -8.19 -5.86 -19.40
C THR A 213 -9.10 -6.93 -20.03
N GLY A 214 -10.16 -6.46 -20.68
CA GLY A 214 -11.19 -7.31 -21.32
C GLY A 214 -12.24 -7.86 -20.35
N GLN A 215 -12.23 -7.44 -19.08
CA GLN A 215 -13.19 -7.84 -18.05
C GLN A 215 -13.88 -6.65 -17.37
N GLU A 216 -13.64 -5.42 -17.84
CA GLU A 216 -14.11 -4.17 -17.23
C GLU A 216 -15.64 -4.09 -17.09
N ASP A 217 -16.35 -4.76 -18.00
CA ASP A 217 -17.83 -4.78 -18.10
C ASP A 217 -18.45 -6.02 -17.44
N LYS A 218 -17.65 -6.78 -16.69
CA LYS A 218 -18.12 -8.02 -16.08
C LYS A 218 -18.93 -7.76 -14.82
N MET A 219 -20.18 -8.23 -14.81
CA MET A 219 -21.01 -8.29 -13.61
C MET A 219 -20.45 -9.34 -12.63
N GLY A 220 -20.32 -9.01 -11.35
CA GLY A 220 -19.82 -9.95 -10.34
C GLY A 220 -18.34 -10.31 -10.54
N LEU A 221 -17.53 -9.32 -10.92
CA LEU A 221 -16.08 -9.47 -10.99
C LEU A 221 -15.52 -9.88 -9.63
N SER A 222 -14.71 -10.95 -9.59
CA SER A 222 -14.05 -11.41 -8.36
C SER A 222 -12.55 -11.12 -8.41
N VAL A 223 -12.03 -10.53 -7.34
CA VAL A 223 -10.63 -10.11 -7.18
C VAL A 223 -10.05 -10.78 -5.95
N TYR A 224 -8.87 -11.36 -6.07
CA TYR A 224 -8.19 -12.06 -4.98
C TYR A 224 -6.75 -11.55 -4.80
N ASP A 225 -6.39 -11.29 -3.53
CA ASP A 225 -5.01 -11.04 -3.11
C ASP A 225 -4.70 -11.87 -1.85
N PRO A 226 -3.94 -12.97 -1.97
CA PRO A 226 -3.60 -13.85 -0.84
C PRO A 226 -2.57 -13.27 0.14
N CYS A 227 -2.10 -12.04 -0.07
CA CYS A 227 -1.21 -11.30 0.82
C CYS A 227 -1.56 -9.80 0.76
N CYS A 228 -2.85 -9.51 1.07
CA CYS A 228 -3.49 -8.26 0.69
C CYS A 228 -2.96 -7.02 1.45
N GLY A 229 -2.18 -7.19 2.51
CA GLY A 229 -1.68 -6.08 3.28
C GLY A 229 -2.82 -5.19 3.77
N SER A 230 -2.77 -3.91 3.44
CA SER A 230 -3.83 -2.93 3.74
C SER A 230 -5.06 -3.00 2.83
N GLY A 231 -5.14 -3.93 1.89
CA GLY A 231 -6.24 -4.05 0.92
C GLY A 231 -6.20 -3.06 -0.24
N SER A 232 -5.23 -2.16 -0.29
CA SER A 232 -5.15 -1.10 -1.32
C SER A 232 -5.09 -1.65 -2.76
N LEU A 233 -4.42 -2.79 -2.97
CA LEU A 233 -4.33 -3.41 -4.30
C LEU A 233 -5.69 -3.97 -4.74
N LEU A 234 -6.44 -4.57 -3.84
CA LEU A 234 -7.80 -5.05 -4.11
C LEU A 234 -8.75 -3.90 -4.49
N LEU A 235 -8.71 -2.80 -3.72
CA LEU A 235 -9.57 -1.63 -3.91
C LEU A 235 -9.37 -0.93 -5.25
N ASN A 236 -8.17 -1.02 -5.84
CA ASN A 236 -7.94 -0.43 -7.15
C ASN A 236 -8.81 -1.03 -8.27
N ALA A 237 -9.34 -2.25 -8.11
CA ALA A 237 -10.27 -2.84 -9.08
C ALA A 237 -11.53 -1.98 -9.25
N LYS A 238 -12.03 -1.34 -8.17
CA LYS A 238 -13.19 -0.43 -8.18
C LYS A 238 -13.01 0.73 -9.17
N LYS A 239 -11.76 1.23 -9.31
CA LYS A 239 -11.47 2.40 -10.17
C LYS A 239 -11.59 2.11 -11.68
N TYR A 240 -11.58 0.84 -12.09
CA TYR A 240 -11.53 0.45 -13.50
C TYR A 240 -12.68 -0.46 -13.93
N ALA A 241 -13.42 -1.05 -12.99
CA ALA A 241 -14.61 -1.83 -13.28
C ALA A 241 -15.82 -0.92 -13.51
N LYS A 242 -16.77 -1.34 -14.37
CA LYS A 242 -18.00 -0.59 -14.61
C LYS A 242 -19.10 -0.89 -13.58
N HIS A 243 -19.13 -2.11 -13.05
CA HIS A 243 -20.15 -2.57 -12.09
C HIS A 243 -19.55 -2.68 -10.69
N THR A 244 -19.23 -1.55 -10.09
CA THR A 244 -18.44 -1.44 -8.86
C THR A 244 -19.12 -2.05 -7.64
N GLU A 245 -20.46 -1.95 -7.54
CA GLU A 245 -21.24 -2.50 -6.42
C GLU A 245 -21.25 -4.03 -6.38
N HIS A 246 -20.92 -4.69 -7.50
CA HIS A 246 -20.97 -6.16 -7.63
C HIS A 246 -19.58 -6.81 -7.61
N ILE A 247 -18.52 -6.04 -7.33
CA ILE A 247 -17.18 -6.61 -7.20
C ILE A 247 -17.11 -7.37 -5.88
N LYS A 248 -16.62 -8.61 -5.95
CA LYS A 248 -16.32 -9.44 -4.78
C LYS A 248 -14.81 -9.40 -4.49
N TYR A 249 -14.45 -9.01 -3.29
CA TYR A 249 -13.07 -8.87 -2.84
C TYR A 249 -12.71 -10.01 -1.90
N TYR A 250 -11.68 -10.76 -2.25
CA TYR A 250 -11.12 -11.82 -1.42
C TYR A 250 -9.69 -11.46 -1.06
N GLY A 251 -9.32 -11.55 0.20
CA GLY A 251 -7.98 -11.22 0.66
C GLY A 251 -7.57 -12.04 1.87
N GLN A 252 -6.29 -12.32 1.98
CA GLN A 252 -5.72 -12.95 3.16
C GLN A 252 -4.50 -12.17 3.65
N GLU A 253 -4.38 -12.00 4.96
CA GLU A 253 -3.27 -11.31 5.59
C GLU A 253 -2.83 -12.05 6.85
N LEU A 254 -1.50 -12.20 7.00
CA LEU A 254 -0.88 -12.92 8.12
C LEU A 254 -0.87 -12.09 9.41
N MET A 255 -0.67 -10.79 9.31
CA MET A 255 -0.52 -9.89 10.46
C MET A 255 -1.88 -9.32 10.89
N ALA A 256 -2.30 -9.59 12.14
CA ALA A 256 -3.60 -9.15 12.66
C ALA A 256 -3.84 -7.64 12.49
N SER A 257 -2.88 -6.78 12.89
CA SER A 257 -3.02 -5.33 12.76
C SER A 257 -3.17 -4.87 11.30
N THR A 258 -2.46 -5.50 10.37
CA THR A 258 -2.56 -5.19 8.94
C THR A 258 -3.87 -5.71 8.35
N TYR A 259 -4.34 -6.87 8.82
CA TYR A 259 -5.66 -7.42 8.48
C TYR A 259 -6.80 -6.49 8.93
N ASN A 260 -6.75 -5.99 10.17
CA ASN A 260 -7.74 -5.02 10.67
C ASN A 260 -7.70 -3.72 9.86
N LEU A 261 -6.50 -3.27 9.49
CA LEU A 261 -6.32 -2.10 8.62
C LEU A 261 -6.96 -2.31 7.23
N ALA A 262 -6.83 -3.51 6.65
CA ALA A 262 -7.48 -3.82 5.38
C ALA A 262 -9.00 -3.78 5.48
N ARG A 263 -9.58 -4.30 6.57
CA ARG A 263 -11.04 -4.24 6.83
C ARG A 263 -11.53 -2.81 6.96
N MET A 264 -10.84 -1.99 7.75
CA MET A 264 -11.15 -0.56 7.89
C MET A 264 -11.07 0.15 6.53
N ASN A 265 -10.04 -0.14 5.74
CA ASN A 265 -9.86 0.47 4.42
C ASN A 265 -11.00 0.09 3.44
N MET A 266 -11.47 -1.15 3.47
CA MET A 266 -12.63 -1.58 2.68
C MET A 266 -13.91 -0.81 3.07
N PHE A 267 -14.17 -0.64 4.37
CA PHE A 267 -15.31 0.15 4.84
C PHE A 267 -15.23 1.62 4.40
N LEU A 268 -14.06 2.25 4.54
CA LEU A 268 -13.83 3.64 4.14
C LEU A 268 -14.06 3.88 2.64
N HIS A 269 -13.82 2.87 1.81
CA HIS A 269 -14.09 2.91 0.38
C HIS A 269 -15.53 2.46 0.03
N GLY A 270 -16.41 2.33 1.02
CA GLY A 270 -17.81 1.97 0.82
C GLY A 270 -18.01 0.58 0.21
N VAL A 271 -17.09 -0.37 0.46
CA VAL A 271 -17.29 -1.75 0.05
C VAL A 271 -18.33 -2.39 0.96
N ASN A 272 -19.40 -2.93 0.36
CA ASN A 272 -20.44 -3.62 1.10
C ASN A 272 -19.82 -4.81 1.88
N PRO A 273 -20.13 -5.00 3.17
CA PRO A 273 -19.64 -6.11 3.98
C PRO A 273 -19.83 -7.49 3.33
N ASP A 274 -20.94 -7.70 2.64
CA ASP A 274 -21.21 -8.98 1.93
C ASP A 274 -20.22 -9.27 0.80
N ASN A 275 -19.63 -8.23 0.24
CA ASN A 275 -18.68 -8.31 -0.88
C ASN A 275 -17.22 -8.38 -0.42
N GLN A 276 -16.93 -8.18 0.87
CA GLN A 276 -15.58 -8.27 1.42
C GLN A 276 -15.38 -9.59 2.18
N LYS A 277 -14.53 -10.45 1.61
CA LYS A 277 -14.18 -11.74 2.18
C LYS A 277 -12.68 -11.71 2.52
N LEU A 278 -12.37 -11.12 3.68
CA LEU A 278 -11.01 -11.05 4.17
C LEU A 278 -10.79 -12.08 5.27
N ARG A 279 -9.61 -12.69 5.30
CA ARG A 279 -9.22 -13.69 6.30
C ARG A 279 -7.87 -13.38 6.92
N HIS A 280 -7.81 -13.47 8.24
CA HIS A 280 -6.54 -13.50 8.99
C HIS A 280 -5.95 -14.91 8.97
N GLY A 281 -4.77 -15.09 8.36
CA GLY A 281 -4.10 -16.39 8.31
C GLY A 281 -2.91 -16.45 7.37
N ASP A 282 -2.14 -17.56 7.48
CA ASP A 282 -1.01 -17.84 6.59
C ASP A 282 -1.49 -18.55 5.32
N THR A 283 -1.44 -17.86 4.21
CA THR A 283 -1.79 -18.34 2.87
C THR A 283 -1.05 -19.61 2.46
N LEU A 284 0.21 -19.74 2.86
CA LEU A 284 1.03 -20.89 2.46
C LEU A 284 0.88 -22.10 3.39
N ASP A 285 0.35 -21.90 4.60
CA ASP A 285 0.15 -22.98 5.56
C ASP A 285 -1.16 -23.74 5.28
N ALA A 286 -2.24 -23.01 5.03
CA ALA A 286 -3.55 -23.59 4.73
C ALA A 286 -4.17 -22.92 3.48
N ASP A 287 -4.76 -23.76 2.62
CA ASP A 287 -5.50 -23.28 1.46
C ASP A 287 -6.74 -22.49 1.88
N TRP A 288 -7.02 -21.39 1.17
CA TRP A 288 -8.22 -20.59 1.31
C TRP A 288 -8.40 -19.67 0.08
N PRO A 289 -9.62 -19.41 -0.38
CA PRO A 289 -10.90 -19.96 0.11
C PRO A 289 -11.16 -21.38 -0.40
N THR A 290 -11.90 -22.18 0.39
CA THR A 290 -12.20 -23.59 0.10
C THR A 290 -13.69 -23.90 0.09
N ASP A 291 -14.50 -23.02 0.64
CA ASP A 291 -15.93 -23.23 0.94
C ASP A 291 -16.87 -22.27 0.18
N GLU A 292 -16.32 -21.28 -0.52
CA GLU A 292 -17.07 -20.34 -1.35
C GLU A 292 -16.55 -20.35 -2.80
N GLU A 293 -16.50 -19.19 -3.46
CA GLU A 293 -15.83 -19.04 -4.75
C GLU A 293 -14.33 -19.27 -4.58
N THR A 294 -13.79 -20.30 -5.20
CA THR A 294 -12.38 -20.71 -5.08
C THR A 294 -11.50 -20.24 -6.23
N ASP A 295 -12.13 -19.81 -7.33
CA ASP A 295 -11.47 -19.33 -8.54
C ASP A 295 -11.86 -17.89 -8.86
N PHE A 296 -10.89 -17.05 -9.20
CA PHE A 296 -11.07 -15.61 -9.35
C PHE A 296 -10.80 -15.11 -10.76
N ASN A 297 -11.48 -14.03 -11.13
CA ASN A 297 -11.26 -13.35 -12.41
C ASN A 297 -9.92 -12.62 -12.44
N MET A 298 -9.57 -12.01 -11.34
CA MET A 298 -8.32 -11.28 -11.15
C MET A 298 -7.62 -11.81 -9.92
N VAL A 299 -6.34 -12.15 -10.05
CA VAL A 299 -5.45 -12.41 -8.91
C VAL A 299 -4.35 -11.36 -8.95
N LEU A 300 -4.31 -10.50 -7.95
CA LEU A 300 -3.35 -9.41 -7.82
C LEU A 300 -2.48 -9.66 -6.60
N MET A 301 -1.16 -9.48 -6.72
CA MET A 301 -0.32 -9.87 -5.61
C MET A 301 1.00 -9.08 -5.57
N ASN A 302 1.34 -8.58 -4.39
CA ASN A 302 2.66 -8.11 -4.04
C ASN A 302 3.12 -8.83 -2.76
N PRO A 303 3.60 -10.08 -2.86
CA PRO A 303 3.94 -10.89 -1.69
C PRO A 303 5.23 -10.41 -1.01
N PRO A 304 5.48 -10.79 0.27
CA PRO A 304 6.72 -10.50 0.95
C PRO A 304 7.91 -11.20 0.24
N TYR A 305 8.85 -10.42 -0.30
CA TYR A 305 9.93 -10.94 -1.14
C TYR A 305 10.87 -11.87 -0.38
N SER A 306 11.10 -13.04 -0.96
CA SER A 306 12.00 -14.05 -0.41
C SER A 306 11.65 -14.43 1.04
N ALA A 307 10.39 -14.45 1.39
CA ALA A 307 9.91 -14.89 2.69
C ALA A 307 10.27 -16.36 2.95
N LYS A 308 10.47 -16.70 4.21
CA LYS A 308 10.61 -18.10 4.61
C LYS A 308 9.22 -18.72 4.76
N TRP A 309 9.08 -19.99 4.40
CA TRP A 309 7.86 -20.75 4.59
C TRP A 309 8.17 -22.19 5.02
N SER A 310 7.15 -22.94 5.40
CA SER A 310 7.31 -24.30 5.90
C SER A 310 8.02 -25.24 4.90
N ALA A 311 7.60 -25.24 3.63
CA ALA A 311 8.04 -26.18 2.59
C ALA A 311 8.05 -27.64 3.08
N ALA A 312 7.09 -27.99 3.94
CA ALA A 312 6.97 -29.36 4.48
C ALA A 312 6.66 -30.33 3.33
N LYS A 313 7.17 -31.56 3.43
CA LYS A 313 7.00 -32.59 2.38
C LYS A 313 5.53 -32.88 2.07
N GLY A 314 4.61 -32.68 3.02
CA GLY A 314 3.16 -32.83 2.82
C GLY A 314 2.62 -31.95 1.70
N PHE A 315 3.20 -30.76 1.47
CA PHE A 315 2.80 -29.88 0.38
C PHE A 315 3.06 -30.45 -1.04
N LEU A 316 3.84 -31.52 -1.18
CA LEU A 316 3.93 -32.25 -2.45
C LEU A 316 2.64 -33.00 -2.82
N GLN A 317 1.69 -33.15 -1.88
CA GLN A 317 0.38 -33.72 -2.11
C GLN A 317 -0.71 -32.63 -2.17
N ASP A 318 -0.39 -31.40 -1.87
CA ASP A 318 -1.30 -30.25 -1.95
C ASP A 318 -1.52 -29.90 -3.43
N GLU A 319 -2.77 -29.77 -3.85
CA GLU A 319 -3.15 -29.53 -5.24
C GLU A 319 -2.53 -28.27 -5.84
N ARG A 320 -2.27 -27.26 -4.99
CA ARG A 320 -1.59 -26.01 -5.40
C ARG A 320 -0.18 -26.24 -5.93
N PHE A 321 0.52 -27.29 -5.47
CA PHE A 321 1.94 -27.52 -5.72
C PHE A 321 2.26 -28.89 -6.33
N SER A 322 1.38 -29.89 -6.17
CA SER A 322 1.64 -31.30 -6.52
C SER A 322 2.06 -31.50 -7.97
N ASP A 323 1.46 -30.76 -8.88
CA ASP A 323 1.74 -30.85 -10.32
C ASP A 323 3.18 -30.52 -10.69
N TYR A 324 3.89 -29.76 -9.87
CA TYR A 324 5.25 -29.31 -10.17
C TYR A 324 6.34 -30.31 -9.75
N GLY A 325 6.00 -31.32 -8.94
CA GLY A 325 6.91 -32.36 -8.48
C GLY A 325 8.05 -31.88 -7.57
N VAL A 326 8.13 -30.59 -7.31
CA VAL A 326 9.09 -29.93 -6.40
C VAL A 326 8.42 -28.75 -5.74
N LEU A 327 8.88 -28.42 -4.52
CA LEU A 327 8.41 -27.23 -3.80
C LEU A 327 9.37 -26.05 -4.00
N ALA A 328 8.85 -24.84 -3.90
CA ALA A 328 9.67 -23.65 -3.77
C ALA A 328 10.63 -23.79 -2.58
N PRO A 329 11.83 -23.19 -2.62
CA PRO A 329 12.81 -23.32 -1.54
C PRO A 329 12.25 -22.79 -0.20
N LYS A 330 12.52 -23.48 0.90
CA LYS A 330 12.10 -23.07 2.26
C LYS A 330 12.49 -21.62 2.61
N SER A 331 13.60 -21.15 2.04
CA SER A 331 14.13 -19.79 2.28
C SER A 331 13.56 -18.72 1.34
N LYS A 332 12.72 -19.10 0.36
CA LYS A 332 12.19 -18.22 -0.70
C LYS A 332 10.83 -18.72 -1.18
N ALA A 333 9.78 -18.16 -0.61
CA ALA A 333 8.41 -18.53 -0.93
C ALA A 333 7.87 -17.91 -2.24
N ASP A 334 8.69 -17.14 -2.98
CA ASP A 334 8.27 -16.39 -4.17
C ASP A 334 7.40 -17.23 -5.12
N TYR A 335 7.87 -18.42 -5.48
CA TYR A 335 7.09 -19.33 -6.33
C TYR A 335 5.95 -20.04 -5.60
N ALA A 336 5.98 -20.19 -4.28
CA ALA A 336 4.85 -20.77 -3.57
C ALA A 336 3.63 -19.83 -3.63
N PHE A 337 3.84 -18.52 -3.43
CA PHE A 337 2.80 -17.50 -3.64
C PHE A 337 2.30 -17.48 -5.09
N LEU A 338 3.20 -17.52 -6.07
CA LEU A 338 2.84 -17.54 -7.48
C LEU A 338 1.95 -18.75 -7.82
N LEU A 339 2.32 -19.94 -7.35
CA LEU A 339 1.57 -21.16 -7.60
C LEU A 339 0.21 -21.16 -6.90
N HIS A 340 0.14 -20.67 -5.67
CA HIS A 340 -1.12 -20.47 -4.94
C HIS A 340 -2.07 -19.56 -5.72
N GLY A 341 -1.60 -18.39 -6.14
CA GLY A 341 -2.43 -17.47 -6.92
C GLY A 341 -2.87 -18.05 -8.28
N LEU A 342 -2.00 -18.80 -8.96
CA LEU A 342 -2.34 -19.46 -10.20
C LEU A 342 -3.37 -20.58 -10.00
N TYR A 343 -3.30 -21.32 -8.89
CA TYR A 343 -4.29 -22.34 -8.53
C TYR A 343 -5.69 -21.73 -8.46
N HIS A 344 -5.84 -20.62 -7.78
CA HIS A 344 -7.09 -19.87 -7.62
C HIS A 344 -7.48 -18.98 -8.80
N LEU A 345 -6.82 -19.07 -9.93
CA LEU A 345 -7.15 -18.27 -11.10
C LEU A 345 -8.21 -19.00 -11.96
N LYS A 346 -9.28 -18.31 -12.37
CA LYS A 346 -10.23 -18.82 -13.38
C LYS A 346 -9.55 -19.11 -14.71
N SER A 347 -10.11 -20.01 -15.49
CA SER A 347 -9.57 -20.38 -16.81
C SER A 347 -9.41 -19.19 -17.75
N ASN A 348 -10.30 -18.20 -17.69
CA ASN A 348 -10.25 -16.94 -18.43
C ASN A 348 -9.78 -15.75 -17.59
N GLY A 349 -9.27 -16.00 -16.39
CA GLY A 349 -8.75 -14.98 -15.48
C GLY A 349 -7.35 -14.51 -15.87
N THR A 350 -6.94 -13.42 -15.26
CA THR A 350 -5.58 -12.88 -15.37
C THR A 350 -4.99 -12.65 -13.98
N MET A 351 -3.79 -13.19 -13.76
CA MET A 351 -3.00 -12.94 -12.55
C MET A 351 -1.84 -12.01 -12.88
N ALA A 352 -1.59 -11.04 -12.02
CA ALA A 352 -0.42 -10.18 -12.07
C ALA A 352 0.26 -10.13 -10.70
N ILE A 353 1.51 -10.55 -10.63
CA ILE A 353 2.29 -10.65 -9.39
C ILE A 353 3.60 -9.88 -9.51
N VAL A 354 3.94 -9.13 -8.47
CA VAL A 354 5.25 -8.44 -8.36
C VAL A 354 6.24 -9.34 -7.63
N LEU A 355 7.41 -9.54 -8.20
CA LEU A 355 8.46 -10.37 -7.62
C LEU A 355 9.85 -9.75 -7.86
N PRO A 356 10.87 -10.11 -7.06
CA PRO A 356 12.25 -9.69 -7.33
C PRO A 356 12.80 -10.41 -8.58
N HIS A 357 13.65 -9.75 -9.34
CA HIS A 357 14.23 -10.28 -10.60
C HIS A 357 14.84 -11.68 -10.48
N GLY A 358 15.30 -12.08 -9.28
CA GLY A 358 15.89 -13.39 -9.05
C GLY A 358 15.00 -14.57 -9.49
N VAL A 359 13.67 -14.43 -9.42
CA VAL A 359 12.73 -15.49 -9.85
C VAL A 359 12.84 -15.81 -11.34
N LEU A 360 13.33 -14.87 -12.14
CA LEU A 360 13.44 -15.02 -13.59
C LEU A 360 14.58 -15.98 -14.02
N PHE A 361 15.60 -16.16 -13.17
CA PHE A 361 16.80 -16.91 -13.57
C PHE A 361 17.38 -17.87 -12.53
N ARG A 362 16.92 -17.83 -11.26
CA ARG A 362 17.39 -18.81 -10.27
C ARG A 362 17.09 -20.23 -10.73
N GLY A 363 18.05 -21.15 -10.53
CA GLY A 363 17.99 -22.54 -10.92
C GLY A 363 17.32 -23.46 -9.89
N ALA A 364 17.71 -24.74 -9.87
CA ALA A 364 17.21 -25.77 -8.96
C ALA A 364 15.68 -25.90 -8.97
N ALA A 365 15.02 -25.91 -7.81
CA ALA A 365 13.57 -26.06 -7.72
C ALA A 365 12.80 -24.95 -8.43
N GLU A 366 13.24 -23.68 -8.29
CA GLU A 366 12.60 -22.55 -8.97
C GLU A 366 12.70 -22.66 -10.51
N GLY A 367 13.86 -23.14 -11.01
CA GLY A 367 14.04 -23.40 -12.44
C GLY A 367 13.07 -24.45 -12.98
N LYS A 368 12.85 -25.56 -12.24
CA LYS A 368 11.91 -26.63 -12.63
C LYS A 368 10.46 -26.13 -12.63
N ILE A 369 10.06 -25.36 -11.63
CA ILE A 369 8.71 -24.78 -11.57
C ILE A 369 8.51 -23.83 -12.74
N ARG A 370 9.47 -22.95 -13.01
CA ARG A 370 9.44 -21.99 -14.12
C ARG A 370 9.36 -22.66 -15.47
N GLU A 371 10.17 -23.70 -15.71
CA GLU A 371 10.12 -24.48 -16.94
C GLU A 371 8.73 -25.11 -17.14
N LYS A 372 8.13 -25.69 -16.09
CA LYS A 372 6.80 -26.30 -16.20
C LYS A 372 5.73 -25.25 -16.52
N LEU A 373 5.76 -24.10 -15.86
CA LEU A 373 4.85 -22.97 -16.15
C LEU A 373 4.95 -22.49 -17.61
N LEU A 374 6.17 -22.43 -18.16
CA LEU A 374 6.41 -22.05 -19.56
C LEU A 374 5.92 -23.12 -20.54
N ARG A 375 6.18 -24.40 -20.27
CA ARG A 375 5.69 -25.52 -21.09
C ARG A 375 4.17 -25.61 -21.11
N SER A 376 3.52 -25.26 -20.00
CA SER A 376 2.06 -25.16 -19.89
C SER A 376 1.47 -23.87 -20.47
N GLY A 377 2.32 -22.92 -20.93
CA GLY A 377 1.87 -21.64 -21.48
C GLY A 377 1.31 -20.67 -20.45
N ASN A 378 1.51 -20.90 -19.15
CA ASN A 378 0.91 -20.05 -18.11
C ASN A 378 1.55 -18.67 -17.99
N ILE A 379 2.87 -18.53 -18.25
CA ILE A 379 3.53 -17.22 -18.22
C ILE A 379 3.20 -16.46 -19.50
N TYR A 380 2.52 -15.33 -19.37
CA TYR A 380 2.04 -14.51 -20.47
C TYR A 380 2.94 -13.33 -20.79
N ALA A 381 3.40 -12.62 -19.75
CA ALA A 381 4.33 -11.51 -19.91
C ALA A 381 5.24 -11.36 -18.69
N VAL A 382 6.41 -10.75 -18.91
CA VAL A 382 7.39 -10.36 -17.89
C VAL A 382 7.71 -8.89 -18.11
N ILE A 383 7.46 -8.04 -17.12
CA ILE A 383 7.66 -6.60 -17.20
C ILE A 383 8.67 -6.18 -16.13
N GLY A 384 9.83 -5.68 -16.55
CA GLY A 384 10.86 -5.16 -15.64
C GLY A 384 10.49 -3.75 -15.18
N LEU A 385 10.45 -3.53 -13.87
CA LEU A 385 10.16 -2.25 -13.27
C LEU A 385 11.45 -1.47 -12.93
N PRO A 386 11.37 -0.14 -12.79
CA PRO A 386 12.50 0.65 -12.31
C PRO A 386 12.99 0.19 -10.93
N ALA A 387 14.30 0.25 -10.71
CA ALA A 387 14.86 0.07 -9.38
C ALA A 387 14.42 1.21 -8.43
N ASN A 388 14.53 0.99 -7.13
CA ASN A 388 14.21 1.99 -6.10
C ASN A 388 12.78 2.58 -6.22
N LEU A 389 11.81 1.75 -6.62
CA LEU A 389 10.40 2.13 -6.75
C LEU A 389 9.61 1.83 -5.47
N PHE A 390 9.98 0.78 -4.74
CA PHE A 390 9.35 0.36 -3.49
C PHE A 390 10.01 1.00 -2.28
N TYR A 391 9.21 1.26 -1.24
CA TYR A 391 9.74 1.78 0.01
C TYR A 391 10.77 0.83 0.62
N ASN A 392 11.82 1.40 1.20
CA ASN A 392 12.87 0.70 1.95
C ASN A 392 13.64 -0.40 1.16
N THR A 393 13.59 -0.39 -0.17
CA THR A 393 14.43 -1.26 -1.01
C THR A 393 14.82 -0.61 -2.33
N ALA A 394 16.08 -0.79 -2.70
CA ALA A 394 16.57 -0.41 -4.02
C ALA A 394 16.53 -1.58 -5.04
N ILE A 395 16.01 -2.76 -4.63
CA ILE A 395 16.03 -3.97 -5.46
C ILE A 395 15.10 -3.77 -6.67
N PRO A 396 15.57 -4.02 -7.91
CA PRO A 396 14.68 -4.03 -9.07
C PRO A 396 13.71 -5.21 -8.98
N THR A 397 12.45 -4.93 -9.35
CA THR A 397 11.36 -5.91 -9.36
C THR A 397 10.80 -6.09 -10.75
N CYS A 398 10.06 -7.16 -10.95
CA CYS A 398 9.33 -7.42 -12.18
C CYS A 398 7.88 -7.81 -11.88
N ILE A 399 7.00 -7.55 -12.84
CA ILE A 399 5.65 -8.11 -12.85
C ILE A 399 5.67 -9.34 -13.74
N ILE A 400 5.17 -10.46 -13.22
CA ILE A 400 4.89 -11.66 -14.01
C ILE A 400 3.38 -11.73 -14.20
N VAL A 401 2.93 -11.75 -15.46
CA VAL A 401 1.53 -11.92 -15.81
C VAL A 401 1.29 -13.36 -16.19
N LEU A 402 0.30 -13.99 -15.54
CA LEU A 402 -0.07 -15.37 -15.78
C LEU A 402 -1.51 -15.47 -16.26
N LYS A 403 -1.74 -16.45 -17.12
CA LYS A 403 -3.08 -16.86 -17.61
C LYS A 403 -3.15 -18.39 -17.63
N LYS A 404 -4.34 -18.94 -17.30
CA LYS A 404 -4.64 -20.36 -17.59
C LYS A 404 -5.10 -20.48 -19.05
N HIS A 405 -5.17 -21.65 -19.57
CA HIS A 405 -5.81 -22.05 -20.84
C HIS A 405 -5.78 -20.98 -21.95
N ARG A 406 -4.61 -20.76 -22.52
CA ARG A 406 -4.43 -19.91 -23.71
C ARG A 406 -3.86 -20.71 -24.87
N ASP A 407 -4.17 -20.26 -26.07
CA ASP A 407 -3.50 -20.74 -27.27
C ASP A 407 -2.10 -20.12 -27.37
N GLY A 408 -1.08 -20.95 -27.48
CA GLY A 408 0.30 -20.48 -27.60
C GLY A 408 1.09 -20.41 -26.27
N ARG A 409 2.42 -20.35 -26.39
CA ARG A 409 3.41 -20.35 -25.29
C ARG A 409 4.42 -19.23 -25.40
N ASP A 410 4.17 -18.27 -26.28
CA ASP A 410 4.97 -17.06 -26.45
C ASP A 410 4.89 -16.17 -25.18
N VAL A 411 5.96 -15.49 -24.84
CA VAL A 411 6.04 -14.59 -23.68
C VAL A 411 6.45 -13.21 -24.14
N LEU A 412 5.69 -12.20 -23.73
CA LEU A 412 6.05 -10.81 -23.96
C LEU A 412 6.98 -10.32 -22.84
N PHE A 413 8.16 -9.83 -23.22
CA PHE A 413 9.08 -9.14 -22.33
C PHE A 413 8.96 -7.62 -22.56
N ILE A 414 8.84 -6.86 -21.47
CA ILE A 414 8.85 -5.39 -21.50
C ILE A 414 9.94 -4.91 -20.53
N ASP A 415 10.82 -4.06 -21.00
CA ASP A 415 11.79 -3.39 -20.14
C ASP A 415 11.33 -1.96 -19.84
N ALA A 416 10.78 -1.76 -18.63
CA ALA A 416 10.41 -0.46 -18.13
C ALA A 416 11.44 0.12 -17.13
N SER A 417 12.63 -0.44 -17.04
CA SER A 417 13.66 -0.06 -16.06
C SER A 417 14.05 1.42 -16.13
N LYS A 418 13.88 2.06 -17.29
CA LYS A 418 14.17 3.48 -17.54
C LYS A 418 12.92 4.38 -17.50
N LYS A 419 11.71 3.82 -17.31
CA LYS A 419 10.43 4.57 -17.34
C LYS A 419 10.09 5.11 -15.93
N PHE A 420 10.83 6.11 -15.47
CA PHE A 420 10.61 6.76 -14.18
C PHE A 420 11.14 8.19 -14.14
N LYS A 421 10.65 8.95 -13.18
CA LYS A 421 11.18 10.24 -12.75
C LYS A 421 11.94 10.06 -11.44
N LYS A 422 13.14 10.63 -11.37
CA LYS A 422 13.94 10.55 -10.15
C LYS A 422 13.33 11.42 -9.05
N GLY A 423 12.83 10.81 -7.99
CA GLY A 423 12.36 11.49 -6.79
C GLY A 423 13.47 11.72 -5.75
N LYS A 424 13.13 12.41 -4.67
CA LYS A 424 14.11 12.72 -3.59
C LYS A 424 14.55 11.49 -2.79
N LYS A 425 13.64 10.58 -2.51
CA LYS A 425 13.90 9.36 -1.71
C LYS A 425 13.83 8.09 -2.55
N GLN A 426 12.94 8.04 -3.52
CA GLN A 426 12.68 6.89 -4.39
C GLN A 426 12.31 7.39 -5.80
N ASN A 427 12.37 6.47 -6.77
CA ASN A 427 11.90 6.73 -8.12
C ASN A 427 10.38 6.73 -8.16
N GLU A 428 9.80 7.52 -9.06
CA GLU A 428 8.36 7.68 -9.21
C GLU A 428 7.96 7.38 -10.67
N MET A 429 6.83 6.71 -10.85
CA MET A 429 6.26 6.49 -12.17
C MET A 429 5.02 7.38 -12.33
N GLU A 430 5.06 8.26 -13.30
CA GLU A 430 3.94 9.13 -13.71
C GLU A 430 3.01 8.37 -14.69
N ASP A 431 1.82 8.91 -14.93
CA ASP A 431 0.82 8.25 -15.76
C ASP A 431 1.30 7.99 -17.20
N GLU A 432 2.20 8.82 -17.74
CA GLU A 432 2.82 8.58 -19.05
C GLU A 432 3.65 7.30 -19.10
N HIS A 433 4.42 7.02 -18.02
CA HIS A 433 5.21 5.79 -17.90
C HIS A 433 4.31 4.57 -17.81
N ILE A 434 3.23 4.67 -17.01
CA ILE A 434 2.24 3.61 -16.83
C ILE A 434 1.53 3.31 -18.16
N ASN A 435 1.06 4.35 -18.86
CA ASN A 435 0.34 4.21 -20.12
C ASN A 435 1.24 3.61 -21.22
N SER A 436 2.53 3.99 -21.27
CA SER A 436 3.50 3.39 -22.20
C SER A 436 3.66 1.87 -21.97
N ILE A 437 3.75 1.42 -20.70
CA ILE A 437 3.83 -0.01 -20.39
C ILE A 437 2.57 -0.74 -20.82
N LEU A 438 1.40 -0.17 -20.53
CA LEU A 438 0.11 -0.77 -20.89
C LEU A 438 -0.10 -0.83 -22.41
N GLU A 439 0.37 0.18 -23.13
CA GLU A 439 0.33 0.18 -24.60
C GLU A 439 1.18 -0.96 -25.18
N LEU A 440 2.42 -1.13 -24.72
CA LEU A 440 3.29 -2.23 -25.11
C LEU A 440 2.66 -3.61 -24.76
N TYR A 441 2.07 -3.71 -23.55
CA TYR A 441 1.38 -4.93 -23.11
C TYR A 441 0.19 -5.28 -24.02
N ASN A 442 -0.63 -4.30 -24.38
CA ASN A 442 -1.83 -4.49 -25.20
C ASN A 442 -1.49 -4.78 -26.66
N LYS A 443 -0.49 -4.10 -27.24
CA LYS A 443 -0.02 -4.35 -28.61
C LYS A 443 0.60 -5.72 -28.78
N ARG A 444 1.29 -6.21 -27.72
CA ARG A 444 1.95 -7.51 -27.70
C ARG A 444 2.88 -7.72 -28.89
N GLU A 445 3.72 -6.76 -29.18
CA GLU A 445 4.65 -6.74 -30.31
C GLU A 445 6.11 -6.53 -29.84
N THR A 446 7.05 -6.90 -30.70
CA THR A 446 8.46 -6.52 -30.50
C THR A 446 8.66 -5.08 -30.92
N VAL A 447 9.12 -4.25 -29.97
CA VAL A 447 9.49 -2.84 -30.16
C VAL A 447 10.94 -2.68 -29.74
N ASP A 448 11.76 -2.09 -30.63
CA ASP A 448 13.20 -1.92 -30.39
C ASP A 448 13.47 -1.26 -29.03
N LYS A 449 14.37 -1.85 -28.23
CA LYS A 449 14.80 -1.44 -26.89
C LYS A 449 13.71 -1.39 -25.81
N GLU A 450 12.45 -1.68 -26.13
CA GLU A 450 11.34 -1.58 -25.16
C GLU A 450 10.65 -2.92 -24.89
N SER A 451 10.39 -3.71 -25.91
CA SER A 451 9.71 -5.02 -25.76
C SER A 451 10.15 -6.05 -26.78
N PHE A 452 10.01 -7.31 -26.40
CA PHE A 452 10.28 -8.46 -27.26
C PHE A 452 9.25 -9.55 -27.05
N LEU A 453 8.59 -9.98 -28.11
CA LEU A 453 7.68 -11.12 -28.10
C LEU A 453 8.49 -12.39 -28.41
N ALA A 454 8.91 -13.09 -27.35
CA ALA A 454 9.68 -14.32 -27.46
C ALA A 454 8.80 -15.51 -27.82
N THR A 455 9.20 -16.27 -28.83
CA THR A 455 8.60 -17.57 -29.11
C THR A 455 9.00 -18.59 -28.04
N PHE A 456 8.30 -19.72 -27.95
CA PHE A 456 8.68 -20.77 -27.00
C PHE A 456 10.08 -21.31 -27.30
N GLU A 457 10.45 -21.42 -28.57
CA GLU A 457 11.77 -21.85 -29.05
C GLU A 457 12.89 -20.90 -28.62
N ASP A 458 12.61 -19.59 -28.59
CA ASP A 458 13.59 -18.60 -28.09
C ASP A 458 13.81 -18.77 -26.59
N ILE A 459 12.74 -19.06 -25.83
CA ILE A 459 12.80 -19.30 -24.39
C ILE A 459 13.55 -20.61 -24.10
N GLU A 460 13.28 -21.67 -24.84
CA GLU A 460 13.95 -22.95 -24.70
C GLU A 460 15.46 -22.86 -25.03
N LYS A 461 15.85 -22.12 -26.07
CA LYS A 461 17.26 -21.81 -26.40
C LYS A 461 17.97 -21.03 -25.28
N ASN A 462 17.22 -20.28 -24.49
CA ASN A 462 17.73 -19.57 -23.32
C ASN A 462 17.66 -20.41 -22.02
N ASP A 463 17.49 -21.73 -22.07
CA ASP A 463 17.39 -22.62 -20.91
C ASP A 463 16.26 -22.20 -19.92
N PHE A 464 15.13 -21.75 -20.44
CA PHE A 464 13.99 -21.24 -19.66
C PHE A 464 14.37 -20.11 -18.70
N ASN A 465 15.42 -19.39 -19.00
CA ASN A 465 15.85 -18.20 -18.28
C ASN A 465 15.08 -16.99 -18.81
N LEU A 466 14.34 -16.30 -17.94
CA LEU A 466 13.49 -15.16 -18.29
C LEU A 466 14.14 -13.80 -17.96
N ASN A 467 15.47 -13.76 -17.75
CA ASN A 467 16.14 -12.50 -17.47
C ASN A 467 15.96 -11.52 -18.64
N ILE A 468 15.32 -10.39 -18.38
CA ILE A 468 14.83 -9.44 -19.39
C ILE A 468 15.94 -9.00 -20.37
N PRO A 469 17.18 -8.66 -19.94
CA PRO A 469 18.23 -8.26 -20.87
C PRO A 469 18.67 -9.33 -21.89
N ARG A 470 18.20 -10.57 -21.74
CA ARG A 470 18.42 -11.62 -22.76
C ARG A 470 17.49 -11.50 -23.97
N TYR A 471 16.39 -10.73 -23.81
CA TYR A 471 15.34 -10.57 -24.81
C TYR A 471 15.21 -9.13 -25.27
N VAL A 472 15.33 -8.17 -24.37
CA VAL A 472 15.25 -6.74 -24.68
C VAL A 472 16.64 -6.14 -24.45
N ASP A 473 17.33 -5.79 -25.53
CA ASP A 473 18.63 -5.10 -25.47
C ASP A 473 18.40 -3.58 -25.48
N ASN A 474 18.43 -2.98 -24.28
CA ASN A 474 18.33 -1.55 -24.10
C ASN A 474 19.70 -0.86 -23.95
N PHE A 475 20.80 -1.56 -24.32
CA PHE A 475 22.14 -0.99 -24.25
C PHE A 475 22.26 0.21 -25.19
N GLU A 476 22.62 1.33 -24.61
CA GLU A 476 23.05 2.50 -25.35
C GLU A 476 24.56 2.60 -25.23
N LYS A 477 25.24 2.57 -26.37
CA LYS A 477 26.68 2.83 -26.37
C LYS A 477 26.90 4.21 -25.80
N GLU A 478 27.58 4.29 -24.66
CA GLU A 478 27.97 5.60 -24.14
C GLU A 478 28.75 6.34 -25.23
N PRO A 479 28.50 7.64 -25.42
CA PRO A 479 29.29 8.44 -26.36
C PRO A 479 30.77 8.33 -25.96
N ASP A 480 31.63 8.17 -26.97
CA ASP A 480 33.08 8.10 -26.74
C ASP A 480 33.50 9.36 -25.96
N VAL A 481 34.15 9.16 -24.84
CA VAL A 481 34.59 10.28 -24.00
C VAL A 481 35.63 11.08 -24.77
N ASP A 482 35.32 12.34 -25.04
CA ASP A 482 36.29 13.29 -25.57
C ASP A 482 37.31 13.62 -24.46
N ILE A 483 38.45 12.91 -24.52
CA ILE A 483 39.52 13.03 -23.53
C ILE A 483 40.09 14.45 -23.50
N ASP A 484 40.16 15.12 -24.66
CA ASP A 484 40.69 16.48 -24.73
C ASP A 484 39.73 17.49 -24.06
N ALA A 485 38.43 17.35 -24.30
CA ALA A 485 37.40 18.16 -23.62
C ALA A 485 37.42 17.89 -22.11
N LEU A 486 37.52 16.63 -21.69
CA LEU A 486 37.59 16.25 -20.27
C LEU A 486 38.83 16.83 -19.59
N LEU A 487 39.99 16.81 -20.26
CA LEU A 487 41.21 17.42 -19.74
C LEU A 487 41.11 18.95 -19.56
N VAL A 488 40.38 19.60 -20.45
CA VAL A 488 40.08 21.06 -20.31
C VAL A 488 39.22 21.31 -19.10
N ASP A 489 38.14 20.53 -18.93
CA ASP A 489 37.23 20.65 -17.78
C ASP A 489 37.93 20.33 -16.46
N MET A 490 38.78 19.30 -16.43
CA MET A 490 39.61 18.99 -15.26
C MET A 490 40.52 20.15 -14.87
N LYS A 491 41.23 20.76 -15.84
CA LYS A 491 42.09 21.91 -15.57
C LYS A 491 41.30 23.11 -15.03
N LYS A 492 40.13 23.37 -15.61
CA LYS A 492 39.25 24.43 -15.12
C LYS A 492 38.78 24.17 -13.70
N THR A 493 38.38 22.95 -13.37
CA THR A 493 37.97 22.53 -12.02
C THR A 493 39.15 22.69 -11.03
N ASP A 494 40.35 22.29 -11.41
CA ASP A 494 41.55 22.46 -10.57
C ASP A 494 41.87 23.95 -10.29
N GLU A 495 41.64 24.82 -11.27
CA GLU A 495 41.78 26.26 -11.12
C GLU A 495 40.72 26.83 -10.14
N GLU A 496 39.47 26.42 -10.30
CA GLU A 496 38.34 26.78 -9.41
C GLU A 496 38.60 26.31 -7.95
N ILE A 497 39.10 25.09 -7.78
CA ILE A 497 39.50 24.56 -6.46
C ILE A 497 40.57 25.44 -5.85
N LYS A 498 41.66 25.73 -6.57
CA LYS A 498 42.76 26.58 -6.08
C LYS A 498 42.30 28.00 -5.72
N GLN A 499 41.38 28.56 -6.50
CA GLN A 499 40.82 29.87 -6.20
C GLN A 499 39.99 29.82 -4.92
N THR A 500 39.11 28.83 -4.78
CA THR A 500 38.27 28.63 -3.58
C THR A 500 39.11 28.38 -2.34
N GLU A 501 40.16 27.57 -2.46
CA GLU A 501 41.12 27.34 -1.35
C GLU A 501 41.82 28.64 -0.94
N THR A 502 42.22 29.46 -1.92
CA THR A 502 42.87 30.77 -1.65
C THR A 502 41.90 31.72 -0.95
N GLU A 503 40.65 31.80 -1.42
CA GLU A 503 39.61 32.61 -0.77
C GLU A 503 39.31 32.12 0.65
N PHE A 504 39.22 30.82 0.85
CA PHE A 504 39.01 30.21 2.16
C PHE A 504 40.15 30.51 3.13
N LEU A 505 41.40 30.36 2.68
CA LEU A 505 42.57 30.69 3.47
C LEU A 505 42.64 32.18 3.83
N SER A 506 42.23 33.06 2.92
CA SER A 506 42.11 34.49 3.17
C SER A 506 41.11 34.76 4.30
N LEU A 507 39.92 34.19 4.22
CA LEU A 507 38.88 34.32 5.23
C LEU A 507 39.33 33.74 6.59
N LEU A 508 39.99 32.58 6.59
CA LEU A 508 40.55 32.00 7.82
C LEU A 508 41.62 32.91 8.47
N SER A 509 42.44 33.61 7.66
CA SER A 509 43.49 34.50 8.16
C SER A 509 42.93 35.78 8.79
N GLU A 510 41.70 36.17 8.47
CA GLU A 510 40.99 37.31 9.07
C GLU A 510 40.38 36.99 10.44
N LEU A 511 40.23 35.70 10.76
CA LEU A 511 39.67 35.27 12.04
C LEU A 511 40.67 35.52 13.20
N THR A 512 40.19 36.13 14.26
CA THR A 512 40.95 36.36 15.49
C THR A 512 40.18 35.81 16.69
N SER A 513 40.90 35.47 17.76
CA SER A 513 40.31 35.05 19.03
C SER A 513 41.15 35.52 20.21
N ASP A 514 40.49 35.87 21.30
CA ASP A 514 41.16 36.24 22.58
C ASP A 514 41.76 35.01 23.29
N TYR A 515 41.32 33.79 22.90
CA TYR A 515 41.80 32.54 23.49
C TYR A 515 43.01 31.98 22.74
N GLU A 516 44.13 31.77 23.45
CA GLU A 516 45.40 31.30 22.88
C GLU A 516 45.32 29.91 22.24
N ASN A 517 44.52 28.98 22.82
CA ASN A 517 44.29 27.66 22.27
C ASN A 517 43.57 27.72 20.93
N ILE A 518 42.61 28.64 20.75
CA ILE A 518 41.85 28.81 19.49
C ILE A 518 42.77 29.40 18.42
N ARG A 519 43.59 30.40 18.75
CA ARG A 519 44.60 30.97 17.82
C ARG A 519 45.57 29.91 17.33
N LYS A 520 46.06 29.03 18.21
CA LYS A 520 46.96 27.95 17.84
C LYS A 520 46.27 26.90 16.94
N SER A 521 45.03 26.56 17.24
CA SER A 521 44.25 25.64 16.39
C SER A 521 43.98 26.24 15.02
N LEU A 522 43.68 27.54 14.93
CA LEU A 522 43.47 28.25 13.67
C LEU A 522 44.75 28.29 12.82
N SER A 523 45.91 28.61 13.44
CA SER A 523 47.20 28.55 12.76
C SER A 523 47.51 27.15 12.21
N ASN A 524 47.31 26.11 13.02
CA ASN A 524 47.53 24.73 12.58
C ASN A 524 46.60 24.34 11.42
N LEU A 525 45.33 24.81 11.42
CA LEU A 525 44.40 24.60 10.34
C LEU A 525 44.88 25.27 9.05
N ILE A 526 45.26 26.54 9.11
CA ILE A 526 45.79 27.29 7.96
C ILE A 526 47.07 26.63 7.41
N ASP A 527 47.94 26.17 8.27
CA ASP A 527 49.18 25.50 7.87
C ASP A 527 48.91 24.14 7.20
N SER A 528 47.85 23.43 7.58
CA SER A 528 47.47 22.15 6.98
C SER A 528 46.96 22.28 5.52
N PHE A 529 46.48 23.46 5.14
CA PHE A 529 46.07 23.76 3.74
C PHE A 529 47.21 24.34 2.88
N LYS A 530 48.34 24.75 3.51
CA LYS A 530 49.48 25.30 2.79
C LYS A 530 50.55 24.28 2.42
N GLY A 531 50.45 23.06 2.97
CA GLY A 531 51.33 21.91 2.69
C GLY A 531 50.77 21.01 1.65
#